data_560e832874d160c48e3f62b0c526c0cc
#
_entry.id   560e832874d160c48e3f62b0c526c0cc
#
_cell.length_a   1.000
_cell.length_b   1.000
_cell.length_c   1.000
_cell.angle_alpha   90.00
_cell.angle_beta   90.00
_cell.angle_gamma   90.00
#
_symmetry.space_group_name_H-M   'P 1'
#
loop_
_entity.id
_entity.type
_entity.pdbx_description
1 polymer ?
#
loop_
_entity_poly.entity_id
_entity_poly.type
_entity_poly.pdbx_seq_one_letter_code
_entity_poly.pdbx_strand_id
1 'polypeptide(L)'
;MRSAILFLIAAQFLSAETFPVIHRKTAWRDGKGTVEITDGGIVFTAKKQKNSRKWSWLDIQYFDRISETEFNILTYEDQKRYLGRDRSYRFVITDGKLTDALFERISRHLGRPVTNRVVREPAKVLYRVPVKHLHTFGGCEGTLEFTRDAIYYVTAHKKDARQWLLARDVNSVWSMNPYQLALHVYDNNRREFSRTRVYQFDLKRPLDAAFYRELKLKMYQLQTTHLPLAGSGARQGE
;
A
#
# COMPACT_ATOMS: atom_id res chain seq x y z
N MET A 1 5.74 -57.43 15.48
CA MET A 1 5.52 -56.05 16.01
C MET A 1 5.38 -55.11 14.79
N ARG A 2 4.15 -54.67 14.49
CA ARG A 2 3.87 -53.77 13.36
C ARG A 2 3.70 -52.36 13.91
N SER A 3 4.68 -51.48 13.67
CA SER A 3 4.60 -50.06 14.00
C SER A 3 3.67 -49.35 13.00
N ALA A 4 2.55 -48.87 13.46
CA ALA A 4 1.67 -48.00 12.72
C ALA A 4 2.23 -46.56 12.80
N ILE A 5 2.70 -46.04 11.67
CA ILE A 5 3.10 -44.65 11.52
C ILE A 5 1.83 -43.83 11.29
N LEU A 6 1.42 -43.09 12.31
CA LEU A 6 0.29 -42.16 12.24
C LEU A 6 0.77 -40.89 11.47
N PHE A 7 0.35 -40.74 10.21
CA PHE A 7 0.53 -39.49 9.47
C PHE A 7 -0.45 -38.46 10.01
N LEU A 8 0.03 -37.52 10.81
CA LEU A 8 -0.71 -36.32 11.19
C LEU A 8 -0.75 -35.38 9.98
N ILE A 9 -1.85 -35.41 9.21
CA ILE A 9 -2.13 -34.40 8.18
C ILE A 9 -2.53 -33.14 8.93
N ALA A 10 -1.61 -32.19 9.07
CA ALA A 10 -1.90 -30.84 9.54
C ALA A 10 -2.77 -30.18 8.47
N ALA A 11 -4.08 -30.09 8.73
CA ALA A 11 -4.99 -29.29 7.92
C ALA A 11 -4.54 -27.83 8.05
N GLN A 12 -3.89 -27.30 7.02
CA GLN A 12 -3.61 -25.88 6.91
C GLN A 12 -4.98 -25.20 6.77
N PHE A 13 -5.45 -24.58 7.84
CA PHE A 13 -6.61 -23.71 7.79
C PHE A 13 -6.29 -22.56 6.85
N LEU A 14 -6.78 -22.61 5.62
CA LEU A 14 -6.79 -21.46 4.72
C LEU A 14 -7.59 -20.37 5.44
N SER A 15 -6.88 -19.36 5.92
CA SER A 15 -7.51 -18.21 6.57
C SER A 15 -8.20 -17.36 5.50
N ALA A 16 -9.49 -17.62 5.30
CA ALA A 16 -10.34 -16.83 4.41
C ALA A 16 -11.12 -15.80 5.22
N GLU A 17 -11.06 -14.54 4.82
CA GLU A 17 -11.90 -13.48 5.40
C GLU A 17 -12.92 -13.02 4.37
N THR A 18 -14.20 -13.02 4.78
CA THR A 18 -15.34 -12.77 3.89
C THR A 18 -16.10 -11.52 4.35
N PHE A 19 -16.36 -10.61 3.40
CA PHE A 19 -17.04 -9.35 3.66
C PHE A 19 -18.19 -9.12 2.69
N PRO A 20 -19.39 -8.75 3.16
CA PRO A 20 -20.41 -8.20 2.29
C PRO A 20 -19.97 -6.80 1.81
N VAL A 21 -20.07 -6.57 0.50
CA VAL A 21 -19.53 -5.35 -0.12
C VAL A 21 -20.48 -4.72 -1.13
N ILE A 22 -20.27 -3.42 -1.35
CA ILE A 22 -20.77 -2.66 -2.49
C ILE A 22 -19.57 -2.41 -3.42
N HIS A 23 -19.62 -2.96 -4.63
CA HIS A 23 -18.70 -2.63 -5.71
C HIS A 23 -19.11 -1.30 -6.34
N ARG A 24 -18.35 -0.22 -6.08
CA ARG A 24 -18.57 1.11 -6.62
C ARG A 24 -18.15 1.20 -8.08
N LYS A 25 -19.04 1.69 -8.96
CA LYS A 25 -18.78 1.89 -10.38
C LYS A 25 -18.90 3.36 -10.75
N THR A 26 -17.98 3.86 -11.56
CA THR A 26 -17.94 5.30 -11.91
C THR A 26 -19.09 5.75 -12.80
N ALA A 27 -19.65 4.87 -13.64
CA ALA A 27 -20.65 5.25 -14.66
C ALA A 27 -21.92 4.37 -14.65
N TRP A 28 -22.05 3.44 -13.66
CA TRP A 28 -23.14 2.47 -13.63
C TRP A 28 -23.63 2.28 -12.20
N ARG A 29 -24.83 1.70 -12.05
CA ARG A 29 -25.33 1.32 -10.72
C ARG A 29 -24.33 0.40 -10.02
N ASP A 30 -24.06 0.70 -8.76
CA ASP A 30 -23.23 -0.10 -7.89
C ASP A 30 -23.68 -1.58 -7.84
N GLY A 31 -22.73 -2.47 -7.68
CA GLY A 31 -22.98 -3.89 -7.53
C GLY A 31 -22.93 -4.32 -6.08
N LYS A 32 -23.90 -5.12 -5.61
CA LYS A 32 -23.81 -5.77 -4.29
C LYS A 32 -23.25 -7.18 -4.44
N GLY A 33 -22.48 -7.63 -3.48
CA GLY A 33 -21.91 -8.99 -3.45
C GLY A 33 -21.08 -9.21 -2.21
N THR A 34 -20.23 -10.22 -2.27
CA THR A 34 -19.32 -10.63 -1.21
C THR A 34 -17.90 -10.65 -1.74
N VAL A 35 -16.95 -10.13 -0.99
CA VAL A 35 -15.52 -10.30 -1.25
C VAL A 35 -14.96 -11.29 -0.25
N GLU A 36 -14.27 -12.29 -0.76
CA GLU A 36 -13.49 -13.25 0.01
C GLU A 36 -11.99 -13.00 -0.27
N ILE A 37 -11.20 -12.84 0.80
CA ILE A 37 -9.75 -12.63 0.75
C ILE A 37 -9.08 -13.87 1.33
N THR A 38 -8.32 -14.55 0.49
CA THR A 38 -7.64 -15.82 0.82
C THR A 38 -6.14 -15.69 0.58
N ASP A 39 -5.39 -16.72 0.96
CA ASP A 39 -3.95 -16.79 0.63
C ASP A 39 -3.69 -16.92 -0.88
N GLY A 40 -4.68 -17.36 -1.67
CA GLY A 40 -4.58 -17.47 -3.13
C GLY A 40 -4.97 -16.22 -3.90
N GLY A 41 -5.63 -15.23 -3.27
CA GLY A 41 -6.09 -14.01 -3.94
C GLY A 41 -7.41 -13.47 -3.43
N ILE A 42 -8.11 -12.73 -4.28
CA ILE A 42 -9.38 -12.07 -3.97
C ILE A 42 -10.48 -12.60 -4.89
N VAL A 43 -11.60 -13.01 -4.29
CA VAL A 43 -12.79 -13.45 -5.03
C VAL A 43 -13.94 -12.49 -4.75
N PHE A 44 -14.52 -11.91 -5.78
CA PHE A 44 -15.75 -11.12 -5.69
C PHE A 44 -16.92 -11.91 -6.29
N THR A 45 -17.86 -12.30 -5.45
CA THR A 45 -19.11 -12.95 -5.84
C THR A 45 -20.22 -11.91 -5.88
N ALA A 46 -20.64 -11.53 -7.07
CA ALA A 46 -21.71 -10.55 -7.28
C ALA A 46 -23.10 -11.21 -7.23
N LYS A 47 -24.14 -10.48 -6.80
CA LYS A 47 -25.53 -10.95 -6.92
C LYS A 47 -25.89 -11.38 -8.35
N LYS A 48 -25.39 -10.69 -9.37
CA LYS A 48 -25.49 -11.09 -10.77
C LYS A 48 -24.20 -11.83 -11.13
N GLN A 49 -24.25 -13.15 -11.27
CA GLN A 49 -23.12 -14.05 -11.48
C GLN A 49 -22.13 -13.57 -12.56
N LYS A 50 -22.62 -13.05 -13.68
CA LYS A 50 -21.79 -12.51 -14.79
C LYS A 50 -20.84 -11.38 -14.39
N ASN A 51 -21.06 -10.74 -13.24
CA ASN A 51 -20.23 -9.66 -12.69
C ASN A 51 -19.23 -10.16 -11.63
N SER A 52 -19.28 -11.44 -11.28
CA SER A 52 -18.32 -12.05 -10.34
C SER A 52 -16.93 -12.05 -10.97
N ARG A 53 -15.90 -11.98 -10.12
CA ARG A 53 -14.49 -11.93 -10.51
C ARG A 53 -13.65 -12.72 -9.52
N LYS A 54 -12.59 -13.30 -10.03
CA LYS A 54 -11.56 -13.95 -9.23
C LYS A 54 -10.21 -13.44 -9.70
N TRP A 55 -9.37 -13.03 -8.77
CA TRP A 55 -8.01 -12.58 -9.03
C TRP A 55 -7.06 -13.33 -8.13
N SER A 56 -6.04 -13.93 -8.71
CA SER A 56 -4.86 -14.35 -7.97
C SER A 56 -4.04 -13.12 -7.56
N TRP A 57 -3.11 -13.25 -6.63
CA TRP A 57 -2.22 -12.14 -6.27
C TRP A 57 -1.38 -11.66 -7.46
N LEU A 58 -1.11 -12.53 -8.46
CA LEU A 58 -0.40 -12.16 -9.68
C LEU A 58 -1.23 -11.26 -10.61
N ASP A 59 -2.55 -11.35 -10.55
CA ASP A 59 -3.47 -10.56 -11.37
C ASP A 59 -3.67 -9.14 -10.82
N ILE A 60 -3.22 -8.87 -9.58
CA ILE A 60 -3.39 -7.59 -8.90
C ILE A 60 -2.09 -6.81 -8.99
N GLN A 61 -2.12 -5.63 -9.61
CA GLN A 61 -0.97 -4.74 -9.71
C GLN A 61 -0.75 -3.92 -8.43
N TYR A 62 -1.86 -3.54 -7.76
CA TYR A 62 -1.83 -2.56 -6.70
C TYR A 62 -3.05 -2.69 -5.79
N PHE A 63 -2.84 -2.51 -4.49
CA PHE A 63 -3.88 -2.50 -3.48
C PHE A 63 -3.86 -1.16 -2.72
N ASP A 64 -5.02 -0.49 -2.61
CA ASP A 64 -5.18 0.80 -1.94
C ASP A 64 -6.23 0.66 -0.84
N ARG A 65 -5.81 0.66 0.42
CA ARG A 65 -6.68 0.73 1.58
C ARG A 65 -7.08 2.18 1.81
N ILE A 66 -8.29 2.56 1.38
CA ILE A 66 -8.80 3.92 1.46
C ILE A 66 -9.25 4.24 2.90
N SER A 67 -9.89 3.27 3.55
CA SER A 67 -10.32 3.32 4.95
C SER A 67 -10.40 1.92 5.54
N GLU A 68 -10.82 1.78 6.78
CA GLU A 68 -11.08 0.46 7.39
C GLU A 68 -12.21 -0.31 6.68
N THR A 69 -13.10 0.39 5.99
CA THR A 69 -14.24 -0.21 5.30
C THR A 69 -14.21 -0.01 3.78
N GLU A 70 -13.12 0.52 3.24
CA GLU A 70 -13.05 0.80 1.81
C GLU A 70 -11.67 0.53 1.25
N PHE A 71 -11.63 -0.18 0.13
CA PHE A 71 -10.40 -0.45 -0.59
C PHE A 71 -10.61 -0.47 -2.10
N ASN A 72 -9.51 -0.33 -2.83
CA ASN A 72 -9.46 -0.41 -4.28
C ASN A 72 -8.35 -1.36 -4.71
N ILE A 73 -8.61 -2.16 -5.73
CA ILE A 73 -7.59 -2.96 -6.41
C ILE A 73 -7.45 -2.49 -7.85
N LEU A 74 -6.21 -2.45 -8.34
CA LEU A 74 -5.89 -2.28 -9.74
C LEU A 74 -5.40 -3.63 -10.26
N THR A 75 -5.94 -4.07 -11.38
CA THR A 75 -5.64 -5.37 -11.99
C THR A 75 -4.97 -5.18 -13.34
N TYR A 76 -4.43 -6.24 -13.94
CA TYR A 76 -3.92 -6.23 -15.31
C TYR A 76 -5.02 -6.36 -16.39
N GLU A 77 -6.30 -6.33 -15.97
CA GLU A 77 -7.39 -6.35 -16.94
C GLU A 77 -7.52 -5.00 -17.67
N ASP A 78 -7.53 -5.03 -18.99
CA ASP A 78 -7.73 -3.83 -19.80
C ASP A 78 -9.13 -3.22 -19.66
N GLN A 79 -9.20 -1.90 -19.67
CA GLN A 79 -10.46 -1.19 -19.83
C GLN A 79 -10.88 -1.16 -21.29
N LYS A 80 -11.98 -1.84 -21.64
CA LYS A 80 -12.48 -1.92 -23.01
C LYS A 80 -12.72 -0.58 -23.72
N ARG A 81 -12.93 0.51 -22.96
CA ARG A 81 -13.26 1.85 -23.50
C ARG A 81 -12.08 2.83 -23.54
N TYR A 82 -10.98 2.51 -22.89
CA TYR A 82 -9.82 3.39 -22.77
C TYR A 82 -8.56 2.56 -23.01
N LEU A 83 -7.99 2.68 -24.20
CA LEU A 83 -6.74 2.02 -24.56
C LEU A 83 -5.63 2.40 -23.57
N GLY A 84 -4.87 1.42 -23.15
CA GLY A 84 -3.73 1.60 -22.25
C GLY A 84 -4.09 1.91 -20.80
N ARG A 85 -5.35 1.67 -20.38
CA ARG A 85 -5.77 1.80 -18.97
C ARG A 85 -6.21 0.46 -18.39
N ASP A 86 -5.64 0.13 -17.26
CA ASP A 86 -6.01 -1.04 -16.50
C ASP A 86 -7.28 -0.82 -15.68
N ARG A 87 -7.95 -1.92 -15.37
CA ARG A 87 -9.22 -1.89 -14.65
C ARG A 87 -9.01 -1.84 -13.16
N SER A 88 -9.74 -0.92 -12.53
CA SER A 88 -9.77 -0.73 -11.09
C SER A 88 -11.14 -1.13 -10.53
N TYR A 89 -11.13 -1.78 -9.37
CA TYR A 89 -12.32 -2.23 -8.64
C TYR A 89 -12.31 -1.65 -7.24
N ARG A 90 -13.33 -0.82 -6.95
CA ARG A 90 -13.49 -0.17 -5.64
C ARG A 90 -14.60 -0.84 -4.86
N PHE A 91 -14.28 -1.28 -3.65
CA PHE A 91 -15.20 -1.97 -2.76
C PHE A 91 -15.42 -1.20 -1.47
N VAL A 92 -16.67 -1.14 -1.04
CA VAL A 92 -17.08 -0.64 0.28
C VAL A 92 -17.63 -1.81 1.06
N ILE A 93 -16.99 -2.16 2.18
CA ILE A 93 -17.42 -3.18 3.12
C ILE A 93 -18.63 -2.64 3.87
N THR A 94 -19.72 -3.39 3.88
CA THR A 94 -20.98 -2.99 4.54
C THR A 94 -21.13 -3.59 5.93
N ASP A 95 -20.37 -4.65 6.22
CA ASP A 95 -20.30 -5.28 7.53
C ASP A 95 -18.89 -5.82 7.75
N GLY A 96 -18.31 -5.57 8.93
CA GLY A 96 -16.91 -5.85 9.23
C GLY A 96 -15.96 -4.75 8.79
N LYS A 97 -14.66 -5.03 8.86
CA LYS A 97 -13.59 -4.09 8.50
C LYS A 97 -12.31 -4.77 8.06
N LEU A 98 -11.55 -4.11 7.21
CA LEU A 98 -10.20 -4.48 6.82
C LEU A 98 -9.25 -4.12 7.97
N THR A 99 -8.88 -5.09 8.79
CA THR A 99 -7.97 -4.90 9.92
C THR A 99 -6.54 -4.61 9.46
N ASP A 100 -5.68 -4.10 10.37
CA ASP A 100 -4.27 -3.90 10.05
C ASP A 100 -3.57 -5.24 9.80
N ALA A 101 -3.92 -6.29 10.56
CA ALA A 101 -3.38 -7.64 10.37
C ALA A 101 -3.74 -8.22 9.00
N LEU A 102 -4.99 -8.05 8.55
CA LEU A 102 -5.41 -8.48 7.21
C LEU A 102 -4.68 -7.68 6.12
N PHE A 103 -4.56 -6.36 6.30
CA PHE A 103 -3.84 -5.52 5.34
C PHE A 103 -2.36 -5.93 5.21
N GLU A 104 -1.68 -6.22 6.32
CA GLU A 104 -0.29 -6.70 6.29
C GLU A 104 -0.19 -8.10 5.64
N ARG A 105 -1.17 -8.97 5.83
CA ARG A 105 -1.23 -10.27 5.13
C ARG A 105 -1.39 -10.06 3.61
N ILE A 106 -2.31 -9.19 3.18
CA ILE A 106 -2.48 -8.82 1.77
C ILE A 106 -1.17 -8.27 1.19
N SER A 107 -0.51 -7.36 1.90
CA SER A 107 0.76 -6.76 1.47
C SER A 107 1.85 -7.81 1.23
N ARG A 108 1.98 -8.79 2.14
CA ARG A 108 2.94 -9.89 2.00
C ARG A 108 2.64 -10.80 0.80
N HIS A 109 1.38 -11.21 0.62
CA HIS A 109 1.00 -12.07 -0.50
C HIS A 109 1.12 -11.35 -1.85
N LEU A 110 0.79 -10.05 -1.88
CA LEU A 110 0.88 -9.28 -3.09
C LEU A 110 2.34 -9.07 -3.53
N GLY A 111 3.28 -8.89 -2.58
CA GLY A 111 4.70 -8.66 -2.87
C GLY A 111 4.96 -7.42 -3.75
N ARG A 112 4.04 -6.49 -3.79
CA ARG A 112 4.04 -5.27 -4.61
C ARG A 112 3.65 -4.07 -3.78
N PRO A 113 3.88 -2.84 -4.29
CA PRO A 113 3.49 -1.64 -3.58
C PRO A 113 2.00 -1.62 -3.22
N VAL A 114 1.71 -1.23 -1.99
CA VAL A 114 0.36 -1.03 -1.45
C VAL A 114 0.26 0.36 -0.85
N THR A 115 -0.94 0.93 -0.80
CA THR A 115 -1.18 2.19 -0.07
C THR A 115 -2.08 1.95 1.11
N ASN A 116 -1.73 2.52 2.25
CA ASN A 116 -2.57 2.59 3.44
C ASN A 116 -2.88 4.05 3.78
N ARG A 117 -4.16 4.43 3.65
CA ARG A 117 -4.64 5.78 4.00
C ARG A 117 -5.21 5.84 5.41
N VAL A 118 -5.24 4.73 6.12
CA VAL A 118 -5.60 4.70 7.54
C VAL A 118 -4.39 5.14 8.33
N VAL A 119 -4.44 6.36 8.83
CA VAL A 119 -3.37 6.94 9.66
C VAL A 119 -3.63 6.60 11.11
N ARG A 120 -2.61 6.04 11.77
CA ARG A 120 -2.61 5.76 13.22
C ARG A 120 -1.75 6.81 13.92
N GLU A 121 -2.01 7.04 15.19
CA GLU A 121 -1.12 7.88 15.99
C GLU A 121 0.23 7.20 16.16
N PRO A 122 1.36 7.93 15.96
CA PRO A 122 2.68 7.36 16.11
C PRO A 122 3.00 7.06 17.57
N ALA A 123 3.51 5.87 17.86
CA ALA A 123 3.86 5.46 19.23
C ALA A 123 5.03 6.27 19.81
N LYS A 124 6.03 6.64 18.98
CA LYS A 124 7.20 7.43 19.37
C LYS A 124 7.71 8.25 18.20
N VAL A 125 7.60 9.56 18.32
CA VAL A 125 8.13 10.52 17.35
C VAL A 125 9.59 10.84 17.68
N LEU A 126 10.49 10.68 16.71
CA LEU A 126 11.92 10.99 16.82
C LEU A 126 12.23 12.42 16.37
N TYR A 127 11.56 12.87 15.30
CA TYR A 127 11.73 14.21 14.74
C TYR A 127 10.39 14.74 14.27
N ARG A 128 10.18 16.05 14.42
CA ARG A 128 8.94 16.72 14.06
C ARG A 128 9.24 18.07 13.42
N VAL A 129 8.63 18.34 12.26
CA VAL A 129 8.77 19.62 11.56
C VAL A 129 7.42 20.10 11.03
N PRO A 130 7.01 21.36 11.33
CA PRO A 130 5.83 21.96 10.75
C PRO A 130 6.05 22.24 9.26
N VAL A 131 5.05 21.91 8.43
CA VAL A 131 5.17 21.96 6.97
C VAL A 131 3.89 22.49 6.31
N LYS A 132 4.02 22.83 5.03
CA LYS A 132 2.91 22.96 4.09
C LYS A 132 3.09 21.93 2.98
N HIS A 133 2.13 21.01 2.85
CA HIS A 133 2.07 20.08 1.73
C HIS A 133 1.57 20.82 0.49
N LEU A 134 2.35 20.80 -0.58
CA LEU A 134 2.04 21.51 -1.82
C LEU A 134 1.09 20.67 -2.69
N HIS A 135 0.05 21.32 -3.19
CA HIS A 135 -0.89 20.78 -4.17
C HIS A 135 -0.80 21.58 -5.47
N THR A 136 -1.39 21.06 -6.54
CA THR A 136 -1.47 21.78 -7.83
C THR A 136 -2.08 23.18 -7.66
N PHE A 137 -3.04 23.33 -6.75
CA PHE A 137 -3.64 24.61 -6.39
C PHE A 137 -3.61 24.78 -4.87
N GLY A 138 -2.66 25.61 -4.37
CA GLY A 138 -2.50 25.86 -2.95
C GLY A 138 -1.75 24.77 -2.19
N GLY A 139 -2.15 24.51 -0.97
CA GLY A 139 -1.54 23.48 -0.12
C GLY A 139 -2.18 23.40 1.25
N CYS A 140 -1.92 22.31 1.98
CA CYS A 140 -2.43 22.06 3.32
C CYS A 140 -1.32 22.19 4.35
N GLU A 141 -1.61 22.90 5.46
CA GLU A 141 -0.68 22.98 6.59
C GLU A 141 -0.79 21.74 7.47
N GLY A 142 0.34 21.35 8.03
CA GLY A 142 0.42 20.21 8.92
C GLY A 142 1.80 20.04 9.52
N THR A 143 2.08 18.85 9.99
CA THR A 143 3.35 18.48 10.60
C THR A 143 3.82 17.15 10.02
N LEU A 144 5.07 17.08 9.59
CA LEU A 144 5.74 15.81 9.33
C LEU A 144 6.30 15.30 10.65
N GLU A 145 5.95 14.07 10.99
CA GLU A 145 6.43 13.34 12.15
C GLU A 145 7.16 12.09 11.68
N PHE A 146 8.39 11.96 12.13
CA PHE A 146 9.26 10.84 11.78
C PHE A 146 9.40 9.93 12.99
N THR A 147 9.13 8.66 12.78
CA THR A 147 9.39 7.60 13.75
C THR A 147 10.54 6.72 13.27
N ARG A 148 10.82 5.66 14.03
CA ARG A 148 11.82 4.69 13.61
C ARG A 148 11.51 4.07 12.25
N ASP A 149 10.23 3.81 11.95
CA ASP A 149 9.84 2.93 10.83
C ASP A 149 8.86 3.57 9.86
N ALA A 150 8.40 4.81 10.13
CA ALA A 150 7.40 5.48 9.33
C ALA A 150 7.55 7.01 9.34
N ILE A 151 6.97 7.64 8.30
CA ILE A 151 6.75 9.07 8.20
C ILE A 151 5.24 9.30 8.24
N TYR A 152 4.80 10.26 9.05
CA TYR A 152 3.42 10.68 9.18
C TYR A 152 3.27 12.12 8.73
N TYR A 153 2.27 12.40 7.93
CA TYR A 153 1.81 13.76 7.69
C TYR A 153 0.50 13.97 8.44
N VAL A 154 0.58 14.72 9.52
CA VAL A 154 -0.52 15.04 10.41
C VAL A 154 -1.08 16.39 10.05
N THR A 155 -2.37 16.47 9.72
CA THR A 155 -3.06 17.70 9.32
C THR A 155 -4.52 17.67 9.74
N ALA A 156 -5.11 18.86 9.91
CA ALA A 156 -6.56 19.00 10.14
C ALA A 156 -7.40 18.52 8.95
N HIS A 157 -6.83 18.50 7.75
CA HIS A 157 -7.47 18.00 6.53
C HIS A 157 -7.35 16.48 6.45
N LYS A 158 -8.24 15.74 7.11
CA LYS A 158 -8.22 14.26 7.21
C LYS A 158 -8.00 13.53 5.88
N LYS A 159 -8.46 14.08 4.75
CA LYS A 159 -8.25 13.47 3.42
C LYS A 159 -6.81 13.59 2.94
N ASP A 160 -6.04 14.51 3.48
CA ASP A 160 -4.65 14.75 3.11
C ASP A 160 -3.66 14.11 4.10
N ALA A 161 -4.11 13.74 5.30
CA ALA A 161 -3.28 13.00 6.26
C ALA A 161 -2.77 11.69 5.66
N ARG A 162 -1.51 11.35 5.92
CA ARG A 162 -0.82 10.18 5.36
C ARG A 162 0.11 9.53 6.38
N GLN A 163 0.31 8.24 6.17
CA GLN A 163 1.32 7.45 6.85
C GLN A 163 2.06 6.64 5.79
N TRP A 164 3.38 6.65 5.83
CA TRP A 164 4.22 5.87 4.94
C TRP A 164 5.24 5.08 5.75
N LEU A 165 5.26 3.77 5.59
CA LEU A 165 6.30 2.91 6.14
C LEU A 165 7.58 3.07 5.31
N LEU A 166 8.70 3.34 5.95
CA LEU A 166 9.99 3.58 5.28
C LEU A 166 10.42 2.40 4.41
N ALA A 167 10.24 1.17 4.91
CA ALA A 167 10.67 -0.03 4.20
C ALA A 167 9.78 -0.42 3.02
N ARG A 168 8.50 -0.04 3.02
CA ARG A 168 7.53 -0.51 2.04
C ARG A 168 7.05 0.58 1.09
N ASP A 169 6.74 1.76 1.66
CA ASP A 169 5.97 2.78 0.96
C ASP A 169 6.85 3.88 0.37
N VAL A 170 8.03 4.12 0.98
CA VAL A 170 8.91 5.22 0.59
C VAL A 170 9.99 4.73 -0.37
N ASN A 171 9.97 5.24 -1.59
CA ASN A 171 11.05 5.01 -2.55
C ASN A 171 12.29 5.85 -2.20
N SER A 172 12.09 7.17 -2.00
CA SER A 172 13.20 8.05 -1.69
C SER A 172 12.73 9.33 -0.99
N VAL A 173 13.67 9.94 -0.27
CA VAL A 173 13.49 11.23 0.39
C VAL A 173 14.55 12.19 -0.15
N TRP A 174 14.10 13.36 -0.62
CA TRP A 174 14.97 14.38 -1.20
C TRP A 174 14.76 15.73 -0.52
N SER A 175 15.86 16.43 -0.27
CA SER A 175 15.86 17.83 0.17
C SER A 175 16.75 18.63 -0.77
N MET A 176 16.17 19.56 -1.50
CA MET A 176 16.91 20.45 -2.41
C MET A 176 17.56 21.62 -1.67
N ASN A 177 16.96 22.01 -0.56
CA ASN A 177 17.45 23.03 0.36
C ASN A 177 16.87 22.77 1.76
N PRO A 178 17.36 23.45 2.82
CA PRO A 178 16.91 23.18 4.19
C PRO A 178 15.41 23.39 4.45
N TYR A 179 14.69 24.05 3.56
CA TYR A 179 13.28 24.39 3.71
C TYR A 179 12.36 23.61 2.78
N GLN A 180 12.87 22.63 2.03
CA GLN A 180 12.07 21.82 1.12
C GLN A 180 12.37 20.33 1.28
N LEU A 181 11.31 19.53 1.32
CA LEU A 181 11.41 18.08 1.36
C LEU A 181 10.44 17.46 0.35
N ALA A 182 10.94 16.51 -0.43
CA ALA A 182 10.13 15.71 -1.33
C ALA A 182 10.19 14.23 -0.93
N LEU A 183 9.02 13.63 -0.76
CA LEU A 183 8.86 12.19 -0.53
C LEU A 183 8.38 11.54 -1.82
N HIS A 184 9.19 10.66 -2.37
CA HIS A 184 8.81 9.79 -3.46
C HIS A 184 8.27 8.49 -2.88
N VAL A 185 7.00 8.20 -3.10
CA VAL A 185 6.32 7.04 -2.52
C VAL A 185 5.72 6.15 -3.60
N TYR A 186 5.63 4.86 -3.34
CA TYR A 186 4.95 3.90 -4.19
C TYR A 186 3.43 4.04 -4.03
N ASP A 187 2.89 5.19 -4.46
CA ASP A 187 1.44 5.44 -4.47
C ASP A 187 1.00 5.55 -5.94
N ASN A 188 0.00 4.76 -6.36
CA ASN A 188 -0.47 4.79 -7.73
C ASN A 188 -1.19 6.12 -8.01
N ASN A 189 -0.54 7.00 -8.75
CA ASN A 189 -1.17 8.17 -9.31
C ASN A 189 -1.81 7.80 -10.65
N ARG A 190 -3.16 7.77 -10.71
CA ARG A 190 -3.92 7.48 -11.93
C ARG A 190 -3.59 8.36 -13.14
N ARG A 191 -2.84 9.45 -12.95
CA ARG A 191 -2.50 10.41 -14.01
C ARG A 191 -1.10 10.22 -14.60
N GLU A 192 -0.24 9.46 -13.93
CA GLU A 192 1.14 9.24 -14.32
C GLU A 192 1.38 7.76 -14.58
N PHE A 193 2.11 7.43 -15.65
CA PHE A 193 2.58 6.07 -15.93
C PHE A 193 3.60 5.58 -14.89
N SER A 194 4.10 6.49 -14.05
CA SER A 194 4.99 6.21 -12.93
C SER A 194 4.20 5.63 -11.76
N ARG A 195 4.69 4.53 -11.20
CA ARG A 195 4.15 3.91 -9.97
C ARG A 195 4.57 4.66 -8.71
N THR A 196 5.23 5.79 -8.85
CA THR A 196 5.66 6.66 -7.74
C THR A 196 4.91 7.97 -7.78
N ARG A 197 4.55 8.46 -6.59
CA ARG A 197 3.99 9.79 -6.38
C ARG A 197 4.95 10.61 -5.57
N VAL A 198 5.07 11.90 -5.92
CA VAL A 198 5.89 12.85 -5.17
C VAL A 198 4.98 13.70 -4.28
N TYR A 199 5.26 13.70 -2.99
CA TYR A 199 4.68 14.62 -2.01
C TYR A 199 5.72 15.69 -1.72
N GLN A 200 5.41 16.93 -2.04
CA GLN A 200 6.30 18.08 -1.84
C GLN A 200 5.87 18.89 -0.63
N PHE A 201 6.82 19.19 0.22
CA PHE A 201 6.61 19.93 1.46
C PHE A 201 7.52 21.13 1.54
N ASP A 202 6.95 22.32 1.77
CA ASP A 202 7.69 23.49 2.26
C ASP A 202 7.77 23.39 3.78
N LEU A 203 9.00 23.43 4.33
CA LEU A 203 9.25 23.30 5.76
C LEU A 203 9.21 24.70 6.40
N LYS A 204 8.49 24.86 7.50
CA LYS A 204 8.42 26.11 8.26
C LYS A 204 9.63 26.34 9.17
N ARG A 205 10.51 25.34 9.28
CA ARG A 205 11.81 25.38 9.97
C ARG A 205 12.83 24.64 9.12
N PRO A 206 14.12 24.98 9.21
CA PRO A 206 15.13 24.28 8.47
C PRO A 206 15.20 22.81 8.91
N LEU A 207 15.38 21.93 7.94
CA LEU A 207 15.61 20.51 8.18
C LEU A 207 16.97 20.34 8.87
N ASP A 208 16.97 19.62 9.98
CA ASP A 208 18.21 19.27 10.66
C ASP A 208 19.09 18.37 9.78
N ALA A 209 20.33 18.80 9.52
CA ALA A 209 21.22 18.11 8.60
C ALA A 209 21.70 16.74 9.14
N ALA A 210 21.85 16.58 10.45
CA ALA A 210 22.23 15.32 11.07
C ALA A 210 21.06 14.33 10.95
N PHE A 211 19.86 14.76 11.32
CA PHE A 211 18.65 13.97 11.15
C PHE A 211 18.43 13.52 9.68
N TYR A 212 18.59 14.46 8.71
CA TYR A 212 18.42 14.12 7.30
C TYR A 212 19.44 13.07 6.82
N ARG A 213 20.67 13.17 7.27
CA ARG A 213 21.72 12.19 6.97
C ARG A 213 21.37 10.81 7.51
N GLU A 214 20.94 10.72 8.78
CA GLU A 214 20.50 9.47 9.40
C GLU A 214 19.32 8.86 8.64
N LEU A 215 18.32 9.67 8.26
CA LEU A 215 17.17 9.21 7.47
C LEU A 215 17.62 8.64 6.12
N LYS A 216 18.56 9.31 5.43
CA LYS A 216 19.10 8.84 4.14
C LYS A 216 19.86 7.52 4.29
N LEU A 217 20.69 7.38 5.31
CA LEU A 217 21.41 6.14 5.60
C LEU A 217 20.44 4.99 5.88
N LYS A 218 19.42 5.24 6.69
CA LYS A 218 18.38 4.25 6.98
C LYS A 218 17.61 3.84 5.72
N MET A 219 17.21 4.77 4.88
CA MET A 219 16.56 4.47 3.60
C MET A 219 17.44 3.60 2.70
N TYR A 220 18.74 3.92 2.61
CA TYR A 220 19.69 3.10 1.85
C TYR A 220 19.78 1.66 2.41
N GLN A 221 19.89 1.49 3.72
CA GLN A 221 19.94 0.17 4.36
C GLN A 221 18.69 -0.65 4.07
N LEU A 222 17.51 -0.03 4.18
CA LEU A 222 16.23 -0.71 3.90
C LEU A 222 16.14 -1.16 2.44
N GLN A 223 16.57 -0.33 1.50
CA GLN A 223 16.55 -0.66 0.07
C GLN A 223 17.54 -1.78 -0.29
N THR A 224 18.73 -1.79 0.30
CA THR A 224 19.74 -2.84 0.04
C THR A 224 19.36 -4.19 0.65
N THR A 225 18.63 -4.20 1.76
CA THR A 225 18.15 -5.44 2.39
C THR A 225 17.05 -6.12 1.57
N HIS A 226 16.30 -5.37 0.76
CA HIS A 226 15.23 -5.90 -0.09
C HIS A 226 15.65 -6.22 -1.53
N LEU A 227 16.87 -5.85 -1.94
CA LEU A 227 17.42 -6.33 -3.19
C LEU A 227 17.87 -7.79 -2.98
N PRO A 228 17.31 -8.77 -3.74
CA PRO A 228 17.89 -10.11 -3.74
C PRO A 228 19.34 -9.95 -4.18
N LEU A 229 20.27 -10.49 -3.39
CA LEU A 229 21.68 -10.57 -3.79
C LEU A 229 21.73 -11.23 -5.16
N ALA A 230 21.96 -10.43 -6.18
CA ALA A 230 22.11 -10.93 -7.53
C ALA A 230 23.33 -11.85 -7.54
N GLY A 231 23.07 -13.16 -7.65
CA GLY A 231 24.04 -14.11 -8.12
C GLY A 231 25.03 -14.66 -7.12
N SER A 232 24.61 -15.63 -6.34
CA SER A 232 25.44 -16.84 -6.17
C SER A 232 24.93 -17.94 -7.11
N GLY A 233 24.76 -17.59 -8.37
CA GLY A 233 24.66 -18.58 -9.45
C GLY A 233 26.04 -19.18 -9.67
N ALA A 234 26.33 -20.26 -8.95
CA ALA A 234 27.45 -21.14 -9.27
C ALA A 234 27.38 -21.47 -10.75
N ARG A 235 28.40 -21.02 -11.50
CA ARG A 235 28.82 -21.68 -12.72
C ARG A 235 29.14 -23.13 -12.33
N GLN A 236 28.25 -24.06 -12.58
CA GLN A 236 28.63 -25.43 -12.82
C GLN A 236 28.90 -25.49 -14.30
N GLY A 237 30.19 -25.56 -14.57
CA GLY A 237 30.73 -25.81 -15.87
C GLY A 237 30.55 -27.28 -16.21
N GLU A 238 30.69 -27.52 -17.52
CA GLU A 238 30.83 -28.76 -18.28
C GLU A 238 29.57 -29.60 -18.46
#